data_ea6cf9096a07597c37c75156a1171633
#
_entry.id   ea6cf9096a07597c37c75156a1171633
#
_cell.length_a   1.000
_cell.length_b   1.000
_cell.length_c   1.000
_cell.angle_alpha   90.00
_cell.angle_beta   90.00
_cell.angle_gamma   90.00
#
_symmetry.space_group_name_H-M   'P 1'
#
loop_
_entity.id
_entity.type
_entity.pdbx_description
1 polymer ?
#
loop_
_entity_poly.entity_id
_entity_poly.type
_entity_poly.pdbx_seq_one_letter_code
_entity_poly.pdbx_strand_id
1 'polypeptide(L)'
;MEDENAVYLLLGVENQSNVHYAIPVKNMVYDSLEYAAQVQKAEASHKKARKEKNPKEKKPDSAEFLSGFYREDRLLPIITVVVYFGADSWDAPRSLHEMLVVQDKNILSLVSDYRINLIAPGEMSEDELEHFTSNFREVMKFIKYSGDGEKLERFVNANAAFENLDRKAVRVMEEMTGMKIERKEEEETVNVCKGLRDLQEKGRVEGIQIGAEHEQRLTKALLNDNRIDDLKRALEDLAFRQKLLEEYGID
;
A
#
# COMPACT_ATOMS: atom_id res chain seq x y z
N MET A 1 -37.29 -0.44 -4.85
CA MET A 1 -36.93 -1.81 -5.24
C MET A 1 -35.45 -1.76 -5.56
N GLU A 2 -34.64 -2.16 -4.62
CA GLU A 2 -33.18 -2.36 -4.86
C GLU A 2 -33.07 -3.65 -5.66
N ASP A 3 -32.53 -3.55 -6.88
CA ASP A 3 -32.23 -4.71 -7.71
C ASP A 3 -30.88 -5.25 -7.25
N GLU A 4 -30.87 -6.32 -6.47
CA GLU A 4 -29.65 -6.94 -5.90
C GLU A 4 -28.63 -7.36 -6.96
N ASN A 5 -28.98 -7.31 -8.24
CA ASN A 5 -28.10 -7.64 -9.37
C ASN A 5 -27.67 -6.43 -10.21
N ALA A 6 -28.06 -5.21 -9.85
CA ALA A 6 -27.68 -4.03 -10.62
C ALA A 6 -26.26 -3.57 -10.27
N VAL A 7 -25.38 -3.48 -11.27
CA VAL A 7 -24.04 -2.89 -11.13
C VAL A 7 -24.18 -1.39 -11.37
N TYR A 8 -23.82 -0.57 -10.37
CA TYR A 8 -23.94 0.88 -10.44
C TYR A 8 -22.63 1.60 -10.71
N LEU A 9 -21.50 0.96 -10.40
CA LEU A 9 -20.14 1.49 -10.62
C LEU A 9 -19.10 0.36 -10.69
N LEU A 10 -17.93 0.67 -11.22
CA LEU A 10 -16.74 -0.17 -11.16
C LEU A 10 -15.73 0.47 -10.19
N LEU A 11 -15.30 -0.28 -9.20
CA LEU A 11 -14.31 0.16 -8.23
C LEU A 11 -12.97 -0.53 -8.52
N GLY A 12 -11.96 0.27 -8.88
CA GLY A 12 -10.57 -0.15 -8.97
C GLY A 12 -9.85 0.16 -7.65
N VAL A 13 -8.97 -0.73 -7.22
CA VAL A 13 -8.08 -0.49 -6.08
C VAL A 13 -6.64 -0.72 -6.53
N GLU A 14 -5.84 0.33 -6.41
CA GLU A 14 -4.41 0.30 -6.73
C GLU A 14 -3.60 0.38 -5.43
N ASN A 15 -2.93 -0.70 -5.08
CA ASN A 15 -2.11 -0.77 -3.87
C ASN A 15 -0.69 -0.29 -4.15
N GLN A 16 -0.17 0.62 -3.32
CA GLN A 16 1.17 1.17 -3.41
C GLN A 16 1.91 1.02 -2.08
N SER A 17 3.00 0.24 -2.06
CA SER A 17 3.93 0.17 -0.92
C SER A 17 4.95 1.30 -0.94
N ASN A 18 5.25 1.82 -2.13
CA ASN A 18 6.17 2.93 -2.36
C ASN A 18 5.47 4.02 -3.16
N VAL A 19 5.94 5.26 -3.01
CA VAL A 19 5.45 6.39 -3.81
C VAL A 19 5.71 6.14 -5.29
N HIS A 20 4.71 6.39 -6.12
CA HIS A 20 4.79 6.22 -7.56
C HIS A 20 4.50 7.54 -8.27
N TYR A 21 5.55 8.23 -8.75
CA TYR A 21 5.47 9.58 -9.28
C TYR A 21 4.63 9.74 -10.56
N ALA A 22 4.34 8.67 -11.28
CA ALA A 22 3.51 8.69 -12.48
C ALA A 22 2.11 8.05 -12.29
N ILE A 23 1.64 7.93 -11.05
CA ILE A 23 0.37 7.25 -10.74
C ILE A 23 -0.84 7.90 -11.42
N PRO A 24 -0.97 9.24 -11.56
CA PRO A 24 -2.10 9.83 -12.26
C PRO A 24 -2.21 9.34 -13.71
N VAL A 25 -1.08 9.26 -14.42
CA VAL A 25 -1.06 8.77 -15.81
C VAL A 25 -1.37 7.27 -15.86
N LYS A 26 -0.82 6.48 -14.93
CA LYS A 26 -1.07 5.04 -14.86
C LYS A 26 -2.55 4.74 -14.68
N ASN A 27 -3.20 5.38 -13.70
CA ASN A 27 -4.62 5.19 -13.44
C ASN A 27 -5.50 5.70 -14.57
N MET A 28 -5.16 6.86 -15.16
CA MET A 28 -5.87 7.38 -16.31
C MET A 28 -5.88 6.38 -17.47
N VAL A 29 -4.77 5.69 -17.73
CA VAL A 29 -4.69 4.65 -18.77
C VAL A 29 -5.62 3.48 -18.42
N TYR A 30 -5.60 2.99 -17.19
CA TYR A 30 -6.45 1.87 -16.79
C TYR A 30 -7.93 2.21 -16.88
N ASP A 31 -8.35 3.37 -16.36
CA ASP A 31 -9.73 3.82 -16.43
C ASP A 31 -10.18 4.01 -17.89
N SER A 32 -9.30 4.57 -18.75
CA SER A 32 -9.57 4.76 -20.18
C SER A 32 -9.75 3.42 -20.92
N LEU A 33 -8.93 2.41 -20.61
CA LEU A 33 -9.05 1.08 -21.19
C LEU A 33 -10.38 0.41 -20.78
N GLU A 34 -10.78 0.59 -19.52
CA GLU A 34 -12.05 0.02 -19.05
C GLU A 34 -13.26 0.73 -19.66
N TYR A 35 -13.23 2.07 -19.81
CA TYR A 35 -14.26 2.78 -20.57
C TYR A 35 -14.30 2.32 -22.04
N ALA A 36 -13.15 2.12 -22.67
CA ALA A 36 -13.08 1.61 -24.04
C ALA A 36 -13.69 0.21 -24.15
N ALA A 37 -13.44 -0.66 -23.15
CA ALA A 37 -14.04 -2.00 -23.10
C ALA A 37 -15.57 -1.96 -22.98
N GLN A 38 -16.10 -1.03 -22.17
CA GLN A 38 -17.55 -0.83 -22.08
C GLN A 38 -18.17 -0.40 -23.42
N VAL A 39 -17.52 0.54 -24.13
CA VAL A 39 -17.97 0.98 -25.47
C VAL A 39 -17.96 -0.20 -26.46
N GLN A 40 -16.87 -0.99 -26.48
CA GLN A 40 -16.77 -2.16 -27.35
C GLN A 40 -17.85 -3.21 -27.03
N LYS A 41 -18.16 -3.41 -25.76
CA LYS A 41 -19.22 -4.33 -25.32
C LYS A 41 -20.60 -3.88 -25.81
N ALA A 42 -20.91 -2.58 -25.72
CA ALA A 42 -22.15 -2.01 -26.24
C ALA A 42 -22.25 -2.22 -27.76
N GLU A 43 -21.18 -1.86 -28.50
CA GLU A 43 -21.12 -2.08 -29.96
C GLU A 43 -21.34 -3.56 -30.33
N ALA A 44 -20.66 -4.48 -29.64
CA ALA A 44 -20.81 -5.92 -29.89
C ALA A 44 -22.25 -6.41 -29.63
N SER A 45 -22.88 -5.91 -28.56
CA SER A 45 -24.27 -6.21 -28.23
C SER A 45 -25.22 -5.78 -29.34
N HIS A 46 -25.12 -4.52 -29.80
CA HIS A 46 -25.91 -3.99 -30.90
C HIS A 46 -25.68 -4.74 -32.22
N LYS A 47 -24.43 -5.06 -32.54
CA LYS A 47 -24.11 -5.88 -33.73
C LYS A 47 -24.76 -7.25 -33.66
N LYS A 48 -24.75 -7.90 -32.50
CA LYS A 48 -25.39 -9.20 -32.28
C LYS A 48 -26.90 -9.10 -32.45
N ALA A 49 -27.55 -8.15 -31.76
CA ALA A 49 -28.99 -7.95 -31.83
C ALA A 49 -29.49 -7.66 -33.27
N ARG A 50 -28.75 -6.88 -34.06
CA ARG A 50 -29.04 -6.64 -35.48
C ARG A 50 -28.93 -7.92 -36.31
N LYS A 51 -27.91 -8.76 -36.08
CA LYS A 51 -27.77 -10.04 -36.80
C LYS A 51 -28.90 -11.02 -36.51
N GLU A 52 -29.36 -11.05 -35.25
CA GLU A 52 -30.44 -11.92 -34.78
C GLU A 52 -31.82 -11.36 -35.18
N LYS A 53 -31.89 -10.20 -35.86
CA LYS A 53 -33.13 -9.51 -36.24
C LYS A 53 -34.09 -9.34 -35.06
N ASN A 54 -33.56 -8.98 -33.88
CA ASN A 54 -34.33 -8.78 -32.69
C ASN A 54 -35.39 -7.66 -32.93
N PRO A 55 -36.69 -7.95 -32.90
CA PRO A 55 -37.73 -6.96 -33.21
C PRO A 55 -37.80 -5.81 -32.17
N LYS A 56 -37.22 -5.98 -31.01
CA LYS A 56 -37.10 -4.97 -29.95
C LYS A 56 -35.90 -4.04 -30.12
N GLU A 57 -34.98 -4.37 -31.03
CA GLU A 57 -33.81 -3.56 -31.29
C GLU A 57 -34.15 -2.34 -32.11
N LYS A 58 -33.76 -1.17 -31.62
CA LYS A 58 -33.90 0.09 -32.32
C LYS A 58 -33.03 0.07 -33.59
N LYS A 59 -33.56 0.51 -34.71
CA LYS A 59 -32.72 0.78 -35.90
C LYS A 59 -31.84 1.98 -35.65
N PRO A 60 -30.51 1.85 -35.72
CA PRO A 60 -29.62 2.97 -35.50
C PRO A 60 -29.75 4.02 -36.62
N ASP A 61 -29.54 5.29 -36.25
CA ASP A 61 -29.29 6.33 -37.23
C ASP A 61 -27.82 6.19 -37.78
N SER A 62 -27.44 7.07 -38.70
CA SER A 62 -26.10 7.01 -39.32
C SER A 62 -24.97 7.23 -38.32
N ALA A 63 -25.16 8.10 -37.32
CA ALA A 63 -24.15 8.40 -36.32
C ALA A 63 -24.00 7.26 -35.31
N GLU A 64 -25.10 6.67 -34.85
CA GLU A 64 -25.15 5.49 -33.99
C GLU A 64 -24.54 4.26 -34.69
N PHE A 65 -24.81 4.13 -36.01
CA PHE A 65 -24.25 3.03 -36.80
C PHE A 65 -22.72 3.15 -36.94
N LEU A 66 -22.23 4.36 -37.20
CA LEU A 66 -20.79 4.62 -37.37
C LEU A 66 -20.01 4.50 -36.08
N SER A 67 -20.55 5.03 -34.98
CA SER A 67 -19.90 4.97 -33.65
C SER A 67 -20.02 3.59 -33.01
N GLY A 68 -21.07 2.82 -33.35
CA GLY A 68 -21.42 1.59 -32.65
C GLY A 68 -22.02 1.79 -31.26
N PHE A 69 -22.09 3.06 -30.81
CA PHE A 69 -22.60 3.47 -29.50
C PHE A 69 -23.88 4.31 -29.71
N TYR A 70 -24.98 3.88 -29.09
CA TYR A 70 -26.27 4.50 -29.32
C TYR A 70 -26.53 5.66 -28.36
N ARG A 71 -27.44 6.55 -28.70
CA ARG A 71 -27.76 7.75 -27.91
C ARG A 71 -28.21 7.44 -26.49
N GLU A 72 -28.85 6.32 -26.30
CA GLU A 72 -29.35 5.84 -25.02
C GLU A 72 -28.32 5.07 -24.20
N ASP A 73 -27.23 4.62 -24.82
CA ASP A 73 -26.16 3.91 -24.11
C ASP A 73 -25.54 4.77 -23.01
N ARG A 74 -25.18 4.17 -21.94
CA ARG A 74 -24.49 4.81 -20.80
C ARG A 74 -23.37 3.91 -20.34
N LEU A 75 -22.31 4.54 -19.87
CA LEU A 75 -21.18 3.86 -19.25
C LEU A 75 -21.36 3.85 -17.73
N LEU A 76 -20.91 2.78 -17.12
CA LEU A 76 -20.76 2.73 -15.66
C LEU A 76 -19.60 3.62 -15.24
N PRO A 77 -19.75 4.45 -14.22
CA PRO A 77 -18.63 5.22 -13.69
C PRO A 77 -17.55 4.30 -13.14
N ILE A 78 -16.29 4.67 -13.36
CA ILE A 78 -15.12 3.98 -12.83
C ILE A 78 -14.53 4.87 -11.74
N ILE A 79 -14.30 4.29 -10.57
CA ILE A 79 -13.65 4.95 -9.45
C ILE A 79 -12.42 4.13 -9.09
N THR A 80 -11.22 4.66 -9.38
CA THR A 80 -9.96 4.04 -8.96
C THR A 80 -9.46 4.73 -7.70
N VAL A 81 -9.29 3.95 -6.63
CA VAL A 81 -8.73 4.38 -5.35
C VAL A 81 -7.29 3.90 -5.26
N VAL A 82 -6.38 4.82 -4.98
CA VAL A 82 -4.98 4.53 -4.69
C VAL A 82 -4.83 4.40 -3.18
N VAL A 83 -4.44 3.24 -2.70
CA VAL A 83 -4.16 3.03 -1.27
C VAL A 83 -2.64 2.94 -1.10
N TYR A 84 -2.09 3.95 -0.42
CA TYR A 84 -0.67 4.02 -0.12
C TYR A 84 -0.40 3.53 1.29
N PHE A 85 0.39 2.48 1.40
CA PHE A 85 0.71 1.82 2.67
C PHE A 85 2.11 2.16 3.21
N GLY A 86 2.81 3.11 2.57
CA GLY A 86 4.10 3.59 3.10
C GLY A 86 3.93 4.35 4.41
N ALA A 87 4.96 4.29 5.26
CA ALA A 87 5.01 5.04 6.51
C ALA A 87 5.32 6.54 6.29
N ASP A 88 5.96 6.87 5.17
CA ASP A 88 6.32 8.23 4.81
C ASP A 88 5.13 8.96 4.17
N SER A 89 5.20 10.29 4.15
CA SER A 89 4.20 11.11 3.45
C SER A 89 4.23 10.87 1.95
N TRP A 90 3.08 10.99 1.30
CA TRP A 90 2.98 10.94 -0.15
C TRP A 90 3.50 12.24 -0.78
N ASP A 91 4.65 12.19 -1.42
CA ASP A 91 5.33 13.34 -2.05
C ASP A 91 5.23 13.39 -3.58
N ALA A 92 4.39 12.50 -4.19
CA ALA A 92 4.18 12.46 -5.64
C ALA A 92 2.98 13.32 -6.09
N PRO A 93 2.91 13.68 -7.39
CA PRO A 93 1.75 14.35 -7.97
C PRO A 93 0.44 13.60 -7.70
N ARG A 94 -0.61 14.36 -7.39
CA ARG A 94 -1.98 13.84 -7.15
C ARG A 94 -2.89 14.06 -8.36
N SER A 95 -2.42 14.80 -9.35
CA SER A 95 -3.16 15.04 -10.58
C SER A 95 -2.24 15.13 -11.79
N LEU A 96 -2.84 14.96 -12.98
CA LEU A 96 -2.13 15.15 -14.25
C LEU A 96 -1.59 16.59 -14.40
N HIS A 97 -2.35 17.59 -13.96
CA HIS A 97 -1.92 18.99 -14.05
C HIS A 97 -0.64 19.26 -13.26
N GLU A 98 -0.45 18.62 -12.09
CA GLU A 98 0.77 18.74 -11.29
C GLU A 98 2.01 18.17 -11.99
N MET A 99 1.82 17.28 -12.97
CA MET A 99 2.89 16.65 -13.74
C MET A 99 3.30 17.45 -14.99
N LEU A 100 2.50 18.44 -15.39
CA LEU A 100 2.73 19.16 -16.65
C LEU A 100 3.85 20.20 -16.51
N VAL A 101 4.67 20.33 -17.56
CA VAL A 101 5.76 21.31 -17.63
C VAL A 101 5.25 22.74 -17.62
N VAL A 102 4.08 22.99 -18.23
CA VAL A 102 3.47 24.30 -18.34
C VAL A 102 2.40 24.45 -17.26
N GLN A 103 2.53 25.51 -16.45
CA GLN A 103 1.62 25.81 -15.33
C GLN A 103 0.75 27.06 -15.60
N ASP A 104 0.66 27.52 -16.86
CA ASP A 104 -0.23 28.61 -17.22
C ASP A 104 -1.70 28.21 -17.14
N LYS A 105 -2.50 28.97 -16.37
CA LYS A 105 -3.91 28.65 -16.10
C LYS A 105 -4.78 28.59 -17.38
N ASN A 106 -4.48 29.38 -18.39
CA ASN A 106 -5.26 29.37 -19.64
C ASN A 106 -4.98 28.09 -20.42
N ILE A 107 -3.73 27.62 -20.43
CA ILE A 107 -3.35 26.37 -21.07
C ILE A 107 -3.94 25.18 -20.28
N LEU A 108 -3.80 25.18 -18.95
CA LEU A 108 -4.35 24.12 -18.11
C LEU A 108 -5.88 24.00 -18.22
N SER A 109 -6.59 25.12 -18.44
CA SER A 109 -8.04 25.08 -18.65
C SER A 109 -8.48 24.31 -19.90
N LEU A 110 -7.58 24.10 -20.86
CA LEU A 110 -7.83 23.35 -22.09
C LEU A 110 -7.41 21.87 -21.96
N VAL A 111 -6.73 21.50 -20.89
CA VAL A 111 -6.29 20.13 -20.61
C VAL A 111 -7.17 19.54 -19.52
N SER A 112 -7.80 18.41 -19.82
CA SER A 112 -8.57 17.69 -18.77
C SER A 112 -7.64 17.23 -17.67
N ASP A 113 -7.94 17.59 -16.42
CA ASP A 113 -7.20 17.10 -15.27
C ASP A 113 -7.70 15.69 -14.87
N TYR A 114 -6.77 14.81 -14.60
CA TYR A 114 -7.07 13.51 -14.02
C TYR A 114 -6.50 13.46 -12.60
N ARG A 115 -7.37 13.38 -11.59
CA ARG A 115 -7.01 13.35 -10.18
C ARG A 115 -7.13 11.94 -9.64
N ILE A 116 -6.17 11.53 -8.82
CA ILE A 116 -6.24 10.27 -8.09
C ILE A 116 -7.08 10.42 -6.82
N ASN A 117 -7.79 9.35 -6.44
CA ASN A 117 -8.43 9.24 -5.13
C ASN A 117 -7.44 8.53 -4.19
N LEU A 118 -6.61 9.31 -3.50
CA LEU A 118 -5.57 8.79 -2.62
C LEU A 118 -6.09 8.55 -1.21
N ILE A 119 -5.83 7.36 -0.70
CA ILE A 119 -5.93 7.01 0.73
C ILE A 119 -4.50 6.76 1.21
N ALA A 120 -3.99 7.64 2.06
CA ALA A 120 -2.67 7.55 2.66
C ALA A 120 -2.81 7.60 4.19
N PRO A 121 -2.87 6.46 4.90
CA PRO A 121 -3.14 6.41 6.34
C PRO A 121 -2.18 7.27 7.16
N GLY A 122 -0.92 7.39 6.75
CA GLY A 122 0.07 8.24 7.41
C GLY A 122 -0.28 9.72 7.44
N GLU A 123 -1.05 10.21 6.46
CA GLU A 123 -1.48 11.61 6.34
C GLU A 123 -2.88 11.87 6.93
N MET A 124 -3.68 10.82 7.15
CA MET A 124 -5.04 10.96 7.65
C MET A 124 -5.06 11.35 9.13
N SER A 125 -6.01 12.19 9.52
CA SER A 125 -6.30 12.48 10.93
C SER A 125 -6.93 11.26 11.63
N GLU A 126 -6.93 11.28 12.97
CA GLU A 126 -7.62 10.24 13.74
C GLU A 126 -9.12 10.20 13.44
N ASP A 127 -9.76 11.36 13.31
CA ASP A 127 -11.18 11.47 13.00
C ASP A 127 -11.52 10.87 11.63
N GLU A 128 -10.68 11.09 10.62
CA GLU A 128 -10.86 10.46 9.30
C GLU A 128 -10.71 8.94 9.36
N LEU A 129 -9.79 8.44 10.18
CA LEU A 129 -9.61 7.00 10.37
C LEU A 129 -10.76 6.36 11.14
N GLU A 130 -11.43 7.08 12.03
CA GLU A 130 -12.64 6.60 12.73
C GLU A 130 -13.85 6.41 11.81
N HIS A 131 -13.88 7.03 10.63
CA HIS A 131 -14.94 6.79 9.65
C HIS A 131 -14.89 5.38 9.03
N PHE A 132 -13.74 4.71 9.08
CA PHE A 132 -13.67 3.32 8.68
C PHE A 132 -14.32 2.42 9.73
N THR A 133 -15.16 1.53 9.26
CA THR A 133 -15.79 0.50 10.09
C THR A 133 -15.05 -0.83 9.93
N SER A 134 -15.29 -1.76 10.80
CA SER A 134 -14.65 -3.08 10.78
C SER A 134 -13.13 -3.06 11.05
N ASN A 135 -12.52 -4.21 10.93
CA ASN A 135 -11.06 -4.41 11.10
C ASN A 135 -10.20 -3.58 10.13
N PHE A 136 -10.81 -2.97 9.11
CA PHE A 136 -10.09 -2.10 8.19
C PHE A 136 -9.57 -0.82 8.87
N ARG A 137 -10.31 -0.29 9.85
CA ARG A 137 -9.85 0.82 10.68
C ARG A 137 -8.56 0.47 11.44
N GLU A 138 -8.53 -0.71 12.07
CA GLU A 138 -7.36 -1.18 12.80
C GLU A 138 -6.16 -1.38 11.87
N VAL A 139 -6.40 -1.90 10.66
CA VAL A 139 -5.36 -2.03 9.61
C VAL A 139 -4.80 -0.65 9.24
N MET A 140 -5.66 0.33 8.95
CA MET A 140 -5.23 1.68 8.56
C MET A 140 -4.45 2.38 9.67
N LYS A 141 -4.90 2.29 10.91
CA LYS A 141 -4.18 2.85 12.08
C LYS A 141 -2.86 2.14 12.34
N PHE A 142 -2.81 0.81 12.19
CA PHE A 142 -1.57 0.05 12.30
C PHE A 142 -0.53 0.53 11.28
N ILE A 143 -0.95 0.72 10.02
CA ILE A 143 -0.08 1.22 8.95
C ILE A 143 0.39 2.64 9.27
N LYS A 144 -0.49 3.52 9.72
CA LYS A 144 -0.15 4.90 10.13
C LYS A 144 0.98 4.95 11.14
N TYR A 145 0.98 4.03 12.11
CA TYR A 145 1.97 4.00 13.18
C TYR A 145 3.17 3.09 12.90
N SER A 146 3.17 2.33 11.79
CA SER A 146 4.21 1.32 11.50
C SER A 146 5.62 1.90 11.34
N GLY A 147 5.76 3.18 11.02
CA GLY A 147 7.04 3.89 10.95
C GLY A 147 7.62 4.31 12.32
N ASP A 148 6.86 4.14 13.43
CA ASP A 148 7.28 4.51 14.78
C ASP A 148 6.92 3.38 15.75
N GLY A 149 7.92 2.55 16.07
CA GLY A 149 7.72 1.34 16.88
C GLY A 149 7.12 1.62 18.26
N GLU A 150 7.49 2.73 18.93
CA GLU A 150 6.94 3.07 20.24
C GLU A 150 5.46 3.50 20.16
N LYS A 151 5.11 4.26 19.11
CA LYS A 151 3.71 4.64 18.90
C LYS A 151 2.86 3.45 18.53
N LEU A 152 3.38 2.59 17.64
CA LEU A 152 2.71 1.37 17.21
C LEU A 152 2.43 0.46 18.43
N GLU A 153 3.45 0.21 19.26
CA GLU A 153 3.31 -0.62 20.44
C GLU A 153 2.27 -0.07 21.41
N ARG A 154 2.33 1.23 21.73
CA ARG A 154 1.35 1.89 22.57
C ARG A 154 -0.06 1.80 22.03
N PHE A 155 -0.23 2.01 20.73
CA PHE A 155 -1.52 1.94 20.05
C PHE A 155 -2.10 0.52 20.09
N VAL A 156 -1.31 -0.49 19.73
CA VAL A 156 -1.74 -1.90 19.71
C VAL A 156 -2.09 -2.37 21.11
N ASN A 157 -1.28 -2.06 22.13
CA ASN A 157 -1.54 -2.47 23.51
C ASN A 157 -2.74 -1.73 24.15
N ALA A 158 -3.09 -0.54 23.67
CA ALA A 158 -4.24 0.22 24.17
C ALA A 158 -5.57 -0.18 23.50
N ASN A 159 -5.56 -0.95 22.42
CA ASN A 159 -6.74 -1.29 21.65
C ASN A 159 -7.03 -2.80 21.70
N ALA A 160 -8.06 -3.18 22.46
CA ALA A 160 -8.47 -4.57 22.65
C ALA A 160 -8.81 -5.32 21.34
N ALA A 161 -9.12 -4.62 20.26
CA ALA A 161 -9.37 -5.25 18.95
C ALA A 161 -8.16 -6.06 18.46
N PHE A 162 -6.93 -5.67 18.84
CA PHE A 162 -5.71 -6.38 18.46
C PHE A 162 -5.46 -7.68 19.24
N GLU A 163 -6.24 -7.98 20.28
CA GLU A 163 -6.15 -9.26 20.96
C GLU A 163 -6.79 -10.39 20.16
N ASN A 164 -7.79 -10.07 19.30
CA ASN A 164 -8.55 -11.00 18.48
C ASN A 164 -8.85 -10.45 17.10
N LEU A 165 -7.83 -10.01 16.36
CA LEU A 165 -8.00 -9.44 15.05
C LEU A 165 -8.21 -10.55 14.00
N ASP A 166 -9.10 -10.29 13.03
CA ASP A 166 -9.36 -11.21 11.92
C ASP A 166 -8.06 -11.53 11.15
N ARG A 167 -7.86 -12.82 10.85
CA ARG A 167 -6.66 -13.32 10.15
C ARG A 167 -6.40 -12.61 8.82
N LYS A 168 -7.47 -12.24 8.08
CA LYS A 168 -7.32 -11.53 6.80
C LYS A 168 -6.79 -10.12 7.01
N ALA A 169 -7.26 -9.44 8.07
CA ALA A 169 -6.76 -8.12 8.44
C ALA A 169 -5.27 -8.16 8.82
N VAL A 170 -4.88 -9.14 9.63
CA VAL A 170 -3.46 -9.34 9.99
C VAL A 170 -2.60 -9.63 8.77
N ARG A 171 -3.09 -10.45 7.84
CA ARG A 171 -2.38 -10.74 6.59
C ARG A 171 -2.16 -9.48 5.75
N VAL A 172 -3.15 -8.59 5.67
CA VAL A 172 -2.99 -7.30 5.00
C VAL A 172 -1.93 -6.46 5.69
N MET A 173 -1.93 -6.38 7.04
CA MET A 173 -0.91 -5.65 7.78
C MET A 173 0.50 -6.20 7.51
N GLU A 174 0.68 -7.52 7.52
CA GLU A 174 1.97 -8.16 7.22
C GLU A 174 2.47 -7.85 5.81
N GLU A 175 1.59 -7.98 4.82
CA GLU A 175 1.93 -7.70 3.42
C GLU A 175 2.33 -6.23 3.21
N MET A 176 1.70 -5.31 3.93
CA MET A 176 1.91 -3.88 3.77
C MET A 176 3.11 -3.34 4.56
N THR A 177 3.38 -3.89 5.74
CA THR A 177 4.46 -3.42 6.62
C THR A 177 5.73 -4.26 6.54
N GLY A 178 5.66 -5.43 5.90
CA GLY A 178 6.77 -6.41 5.88
C GLY A 178 6.97 -7.14 7.22
N MET A 179 6.19 -6.80 8.25
CA MET A 179 6.23 -7.51 9.53
C MET A 179 5.65 -8.92 9.38
N LYS A 180 6.17 -9.87 10.15
CA LYS A 180 5.63 -11.23 10.20
C LYS A 180 5.21 -11.55 11.62
N ILE A 181 3.91 -11.75 11.82
CA ILE A 181 3.32 -12.10 13.10
C ILE A 181 3.15 -13.61 13.17
N GLU A 182 3.83 -14.26 14.11
CA GLU A 182 3.71 -15.71 14.28
C GLU A 182 2.31 -16.10 14.74
N ARG A 183 1.73 -17.10 14.06
CA ARG A 183 0.41 -17.65 14.34
C ARG A 183 0.33 -19.11 13.91
N LYS A 184 -0.64 -19.81 14.47
CA LYS A 184 -0.99 -21.15 14.02
C LYS A 184 -1.89 -21.08 12.79
N GLU A 185 -1.73 -22.02 11.87
CA GLU A 185 -2.47 -22.01 10.60
C GLU A 185 -3.98 -22.17 10.74
N GLU A 186 -4.47 -22.75 11.84
CA GLU A 186 -5.87 -23.06 12.08
C GLU A 186 -6.66 -21.94 12.80
N GLU A 187 -5.99 -20.87 13.26
CA GLU A 187 -6.64 -19.80 14.02
C GLU A 187 -7.33 -18.80 13.08
N GLU A 188 -8.63 -18.55 13.28
CA GLU A 188 -9.40 -17.53 12.53
C GLU A 188 -9.07 -16.11 12.97
N THR A 189 -8.66 -15.94 14.23
CA THR A 189 -8.24 -14.66 14.81
C THR A 189 -6.81 -14.75 15.33
N VAL A 190 -6.15 -13.62 15.42
CA VAL A 190 -4.74 -13.50 15.80
C VAL A 190 -4.58 -12.46 16.90
N ASN A 191 -3.80 -12.79 17.92
CA ASN A 191 -3.39 -11.83 18.95
C ASN A 191 -2.15 -11.06 18.47
N VAL A 192 -2.38 -9.89 17.90
CA VAL A 192 -1.32 -9.01 17.35
C VAL A 192 -0.45 -8.45 18.47
N CYS A 193 -1.02 -8.15 19.65
CA CYS A 193 -0.26 -7.66 20.81
C CYS A 193 0.81 -8.65 21.25
N LYS A 194 0.45 -9.96 21.27
CA LYS A 194 1.41 -11.01 21.58
C LYS A 194 2.44 -11.15 20.46
N GLY A 195 1.99 -11.16 19.21
CA GLY A 195 2.87 -11.32 18.04
C GLY A 195 3.94 -10.22 17.95
N LEU A 196 3.60 -8.97 18.24
CA LEU A 196 4.59 -7.88 18.29
C LEU A 196 5.60 -8.06 19.42
N ARG A 197 5.17 -8.48 20.61
CA ARG A 197 6.09 -8.76 21.73
C ARG A 197 7.04 -9.91 21.41
N ASP A 198 6.53 -10.96 20.79
CA ASP A 198 7.33 -12.11 20.38
C ASP A 198 8.37 -11.69 19.32
N LEU A 199 8.00 -10.79 18.38
CA LEU A 199 8.90 -10.23 17.36
C LEU A 199 10.00 -9.37 17.99
N GLN A 200 9.65 -8.51 18.95
CA GLN A 200 10.63 -7.67 19.67
C GLN A 200 11.61 -8.54 20.46
N GLU A 201 11.13 -9.57 21.16
CA GLU A 201 11.98 -10.46 21.94
C GLU A 201 12.93 -11.25 21.03
N LYS A 202 12.45 -11.72 19.87
CA LYS A 202 13.32 -12.34 18.86
C LYS A 202 14.42 -11.40 18.40
N GLY A 203 14.05 -10.18 17.98
CA GLY A 203 15.02 -9.18 17.55
C GLY A 203 16.05 -8.85 18.66
N ARG A 204 15.62 -8.81 19.93
CA ARG A 204 16.50 -8.63 21.09
C ARG A 204 17.49 -9.79 21.24
N VAL A 205 17.00 -11.03 21.15
CA VAL A 205 17.83 -12.24 21.27
C VAL A 205 18.83 -12.33 20.11
N GLU A 206 18.36 -12.11 18.88
CA GLU A 206 19.22 -12.08 17.69
C GLU A 206 20.28 -10.98 17.79
N GLY A 207 19.91 -9.78 18.22
CA GLY A 207 20.87 -8.68 18.44
C GLY A 207 21.95 -8.99 19.48
N ILE A 208 21.58 -9.67 20.58
CA ILE A 208 22.56 -10.15 21.58
C ILE A 208 23.50 -11.19 20.98
N GLN A 209 22.97 -12.14 20.20
CA GLN A 209 23.77 -13.18 19.57
C GLN A 209 24.76 -12.57 18.56
N ILE A 210 24.29 -11.69 17.67
CA ILE A 210 25.12 -10.98 16.70
C ILE A 210 26.23 -10.19 17.42
N GLY A 211 25.85 -9.45 18.48
CA GLY A 211 26.82 -8.70 19.27
C GLY A 211 27.89 -9.60 19.90
N ALA A 212 27.52 -10.76 20.42
CA ALA A 212 28.47 -11.74 20.97
C ALA A 212 29.39 -12.33 19.90
N GLU A 213 28.86 -12.62 18.71
CA GLU A 213 29.64 -13.11 17.57
C GLU A 213 30.65 -12.05 17.08
N HIS A 214 30.26 -10.78 17.00
CA HIS A 214 31.15 -9.67 16.64
C HIS A 214 32.26 -9.50 17.66
N GLU A 215 31.93 -9.60 18.96
CA GLU A 215 32.92 -9.49 20.03
C GLU A 215 33.94 -10.64 19.99
N GLN A 216 33.47 -11.88 19.73
CA GLN A 216 34.37 -13.02 19.56
C GLN A 216 35.29 -12.87 18.33
N ARG A 217 34.74 -12.41 17.18
CA ARG A 217 35.53 -12.18 15.96
C ARG A 217 36.56 -11.11 16.17
N LEU A 218 36.19 -9.97 16.76
CA LEU A 218 37.13 -8.87 17.07
C LEU A 218 38.22 -9.30 18.04
N THR A 219 37.83 -9.98 19.12
CA THR A 219 38.83 -10.51 20.11
C THR A 219 39.85 -11.42 19.43
N LYS A 220 39.36 -12.36 18.59
CA LYS A 220 40.26 -13.27 17.88
C LYS A 220 41.17 -12.53 16.89
N ALA A 221 40.67 -11.54 16.18
CA ALA A 221 41.47 -10.73 15.25
C ALA A 221 42.56 -9.94 15.98
N LEU A 222 42.23 -9.23 17.07
CA LEU A 222 43.17 -8.45 17.85
C LEU A 222 44.23 -9.33 18.52
N LEU A 223 43.87 -10.54 18.99
CA LEU A 223 44.86 -11.49 19.52
C LEU A 223 45.81 -11.99 18.44
N ASN A 224 45.31 -12.30 17.24
CA ASN A 224 46.15 -12.74 16.13
C ASN A 224 47.14 -11.66 15.70
N ASP A 225 46.72 -10.39 15.74
CA ASP A 225 47.57 -9.24 15.38
C ASP A 225 48.42 -8.74 16.56
N ASN A 226 48.37 -9.45 17.71
CA ASN A 226 49.11 -9.11 18.94
C ASN A 226 48.77 -7.69 19.50
N ARG A 227 47.53 -7.21 19.25
CA ARG A 227 47.01 -5.90 19.68
C ARG A 227 46.29 -5.99 21.03
N ILE A 228 46.99 -6.48 22.05
CA ILE A 228 46.40 -6.76 23.38
C ILE A 228 45.97 -5.46 24.09
N ASP A 229 46.66 -4.37 23.90
CA ASP A 229 46.30 -3.10 24.55
C ASP A 229 45.07 -2.48 23.89
N ASP A 230 44.87 -2.64 22.59
CA ASP A 230 43.66 -2.26 21.89
C ASP A 230 42.45 -3.12 22.34
N LEU A 231 42.66 -4.41 22.57
CA LEU A 231 41.62 -5.28 23.12
C LEU A 231 41.21 -4.82 24.52
N LYS A 232 42.12 -4.51 25.42
CA LYS A 232 41.81 -3.99 26.76
C LYS A 232 41.00 -2.70 26.67
N ARG A 233 41.43 -1.77 25.79
CA ARG A 233 40.74 -0.50 25.61
C ARG A 233 39.34 -0.69 25.01
N ALA A 234 39.17 -1.62 24.08
CA ALA A 234 37.87 -1.91 23.47
C ALA A 234 36.82 -2.46 24.46
N LEU A 235 37.27 -3.11 25.54
CA LEU A 235 36.39 -3.59 26.62
C LEU A 235 35.81 -2.44 27.46
N GLU A 236 36.50 -1.30 27.54
CA GLU A 236 36.11 -0.15 28.36
C GLU A 236 35.53 1.01 27.53
N ASP A 237 35.92 1.13 26.25
CA ASP A 237 35.58 2.23 25.34
C ASP A 237 34.74 1.71 24.16
N LEU A 238 33.40 1.85 24.25
CA LEU A 238 32.46 1.43 23.22
C LEU A 238 32.72 2.11 21.85
N ALA A 239 33.06 3.40 21.87
CA ALA A 239 33.33 4.15 20.64
C ALA A 239 34.61 3.66 19.95
N PHE A 240 35.61 3.30 20.73
CA PHE A 240 36.84 2.72 20.22
C PHE A 240 36.60 1.30 19.69
N ARG A 241 35.78 0.50 20.40
CA ARG A 241 35.40 -0.82 19.92
C ARG A 241 34.66 -0.76 18.57
N GLN A 242 33.77 0.19 18.39
CA GLN A 242 33.06 0.37 17.13
C GLN A 242 34.03 0.68 15.97
N LYS A 243 35.00 1.54 16.19
CA LYS A 243 36.06 1.82 15.19
C LYS A 243 36.87 0.58 14.82
N LEU A 244 37.16 -0.29 15.78
CA LEU A 244 37.88 -1.53 15.52
C LEU A 244 37.00 -2.54 14.74
N LEU A 245 35.70 -2.63 15.02
CA LEU A 245 34.78 -3.44 14.23
C LEU A 245 34.78 -3.01 12.76
N GLU A 246 34.68 -1.70 12.51
CA GLU A 246 34.77 -1.12 11.17
C GLU A 246 36.14 -1.40 10.52
N GLU A 247 37.26 -1.22 11.27
CA GLU A 247 38.62 -1.50 10.78
C GLU A 247 38.82 -2.94 10.33
N TYR A 248 38.23 -3.88 11.05
CA TYR A 248 38.30 -5.31 10.74
C TYR A 248 37.17 -5.83 9.85
N GLY A 249 36.23 -4.95 9.40
CA GLY A 249 35.12 -5.32 8.55
C GLY A 249 34.20 -6.36 9.21
N ILE A 250 33.92 -6.18 10.48
CA ILE A 250 33.02 -7.02 11.28
C ILE A 250 31.71 -6.26 11.43
N ASP A 251 30.73 -6.59 10.54
CA ASP A 251 29.36 -6.05 10.53
C ASP A 251 28.38 -7.05 11.13
#